data_8577ad0a965e0ac7234bc0547245cd49
#
_entry.id   8577ad0a965e0ac7234bc0547245cd49
#
_cell.length_a   1.000
_cell.length_b   1.000
_cell.length_c   1.000
_cell.angle_alpha   90.00
_cell.angle_beta   90.00
_cell.angle_gamma   90.00
#
_symmetry.space_group_name_H-M   'P 1'
#
loop_
_entity.id
_entity.type
_entity.pdbx_description
1 polymer ?
#
loop_
_entity_poly.entity_id
_entity_poly.type
_entity_poly.pdbx_seq_one_letter_code
_entity_poly.pdbx_strand_id
1 'polypeptide(L)'
;MAAYDLEEQDQLEDLKAWWKQWGNTIAGIVIALSLGVIAVQGWRWWTGQQAEKASVFYNAVSDAVRSNDTAKAKDAMAQLADKYGGTPYAPRASLIVAATLFDAGDKAGAKAQLQSVIDRDSEDELKQIARLRLAAIQLDDKQYDDALRTLDAKHDDAFAGIYADMRGDILVAAGRNAEARAAYQTALARFDARSPYRNFVQVKLDTQGGAVAAGAAAAPANASGGTATPATAAPAKAPSGTAAPSGAPGQAAPPK
;
A
#
# COMPACT_ATOMS: atom_id res chain seq x y z
N MET A 1 -27.10 -41.86 -61.88
CA MET A 1 -26.84 -42.04 -60.44
C MET A 1 -25.43 -42.62 -60.17
N ALA A 2 -24.71 -43.17 -61.14
CA ALA A 2 -23.37 -43.79 -60.93
C ALA A 2 -22.17 -42.81 -60.92
N ALA A 3 -22.34 -41.52 -61.31
CA ALA A 3 -21.23 -40.59 -61.34
C ALA A 3 -20.98 -39.91 -59.95
N TYR A 4 -22.00 -39.82 -59.11
CA TYR A 4 -21.86 -39.28 -57.75
C TYR A 4 -21.10 -40.24 -56.80
N ASP A 5 -21.23 -41.53 -56.99
CA ASP A 5 -20.54 -42.55 -56.18
C ASP A 5 -19.03 -42.57 -56.37
N LEU A 6 -18.53 -42.17 -57.54
CA LEU A 6 -17.08 -42.18 -57.85
C LEU A 6 -16.38 -40.96 -57.26
N GLU A 7 -17.00 -39.78 -57.29
CA GLU A 7 -16.46 -38.55 -56.65
C GLU A 7 -16.43 -38.67 -55.12
N GLU A 8 -17.44 -39.33 -54.50
CA GLU A 8 -17.43 -39.58 -53.06
C GLU A 8 -16.35 -40.61 -52.66
N GLN A 9 -16.10 -41.59 -53.49
CA GLN A 9 -15.03 -42.59 -53.22
C GLN A 9 -13.63 -41.99 -53.33
N ASP A 10 -13.36 -41.13 -54.33
CA ASP A 10 -12.09 -40.42 -54.46
C ASP A 10 -11.82 -39.48 -53.28
N GLN A 11 -12.84 -38.75 -52.82
CA GLN A 11 -12.72 -37.88 -51.62
C GLN A 11 -12.44 -38.67 -50.32
N LEU A 12 -13.02 -39.87 -50.21
CA LEU A 12 -12.77 -40.74 -49.06
C LEU A 12 -11.36 -41.38 -49.11
N GLU A 13 -10.83 -41.65 -50.30
CA GLU A 13 -9.46 -42.15 -50.44
C GLU A 13 -8.42 -41.09 -50.16
N ASP A 14 -8.62 -39.86 -50.59
CA ASP A 14 -7.77 -38.70 -50.25
C ASP A 14 -7.78 -38.41 -48.77
N LEU A 15 -8.94 -38.48 -48.12
CA LEU A 15 -9.04 -38.30 -46.67
C LEU A 15 -8.33 -39.41 -45.89
N LYS A 16 -8.45 -40.68 -46.35
CA LYS A 16 -7.71 -41.82 -45.76
C LYS A 16 -6.21 -41.69 -45.94
N ALA A 17 -5.74 -41.25 -47.13
CA ALA A 17 -4.32 -41.01 -47.40
C ALA A 17 -3.76 -39.92 -46.50
N TRP A 18 -4.48 -38.78 -46.38
CA TRP A 18 -4.12 -37.68 -45.51
C TRP A 18 -4.09 -38.12 -44.04
N TRP A 19 -5.11 -38.85 -43.55
CA TRP A 19 -5.16 -39.37 -42.19
C TRP A 19 -4.04 -40.37 -41.89
N LYS A 20 -3.67 -41.20 -42.85
CA LYS A 20 -2.55 -42.15 -42.73
C LYS A 20 -1.22 -41.42 -42.58
N GLN A 21 -1.06 -40.28 -43.23
CA GLN A 21 0.17 -39.47 -43.19
C GLN A 21 0.23 -38.59 -41.92
N TRP A 22 -0.85 -37.94 -41.54
CA TRP A 22 -0.88 -36.94 -40.48
C TRP A 22 -1.59 -37.40 -39.21
N GLY A 23 -2.35 -38.48 -39.23
CA GLY A 23 -3.17 -38.94 -38.13
C GLY A 23 -2.38 -39.19 -36.84
N ASN A 24 -1.21 -39.76 -36.91
CA ASN A 24 -0.34 -39.98 -35.75
C ASN A 24 0.17 -38.67 -35.16
N THR A 25 0.50 -37.70 -35.99
CA THR A 25 0.96 -36.39 -35.57
C THR A 25 -0.18 -35.61 -34.88
N ILE A 26 -1.37 -35.62 -35.48
CA ILE A 26 -2.58 -35.00 -34.93
C ILE A 26 -2.97 -35.66 -33.61
N ALA A 27 -2.98 -37.00 -33.58
CA ALA A 27 -3.25 -37.75 -32.37
C ALA A 27 -2.25 -37.41 -31.25
N GLY A 28 -0.96 -37.30 -31.58
CA GLY A 28 0.09 -36.87 -30.64
C GLY A 28 -0.14 -35.48 -30.09
N ILE A 29 -0.52 -34.51 -30.93
CA ILE A 29 -0.83 -33.15 -30.52
C ILE A 29 -2.08 -33.12 -29.60
N VAL A 30 -3.14 -33.85 -29.96
CA VAL A 30 -4.36 -33.93 -29.14
C VAL A 30 -4.08 -34.54 -27.77
N ILE A 31 -3.27 -35.60 -27.71
CA ILE A 31 -2.87 -36.22 -26.44
C ILE A 31 -2.05 -35.23 -25.61
N ALA A 32 -1.07 -34.54 -26.21
CA ALA A 32 -0.25 -33.55 -25.48
C ALA A 32 -1.10 -32.41 -24.95
N LEU A 33 -2.05 -31.87 -25.71
CA LEU A 33 -2.98 -30.84 -25.27
C LEU A 33 -3.89 -31.37 -24.14
N SER A 34 -4.41 -32.58 -24.26
CA SER A 34 -5.25 -33.20 -23.23
C SER A 34 -4.51 -33.39 -21.91
N LEU A 35 -3.25 -33.85 -21.97
CA LEU A 35 -2.39 -33.96 -20.78
C LEU A 35 -2.11 -32.60 -20.16
N GLY A 36 -1.86 -31.57 -20.97
CA GLY A 36 -1.71 -30.19 -20.52
C GLY A 36 -2.95 -29.67 -19.75
N VAL A 37 -4.13 -29.92 -20.32
CA VAL A 37 -5.42 -29.53 -19.64
C VAL A 37 -5.59 -30.28 -18.32
N ILE A 38 -5.33 -31.60 -18.31
CA ILE A 38 -5.45 -32.42 -17.09
C ILE A 38 -4.47 -31.92 -16.03
N ALA A 39 -3.24 -31.61 -16.39
CA ALA A 39 -2.23 -31.07 -15.45
C ALA A 39 -2.67 -29.72 -14.85
N VAL A 40 -3.16 -28.80 -15.70
CA VAL A 40 -3.67 -27.49 -15.24
C VAL A 40 -4.90 -27.67 -14.35
N GLN A 41 -5.82 -28.55 -14.70
CA GLN A 41 -7.03 -28.79 -13.92
C GLN A 41 -6.72 -29.45 -12.57
N GLY A 42 -5.80 -30.42 -12.56
CA GLY A 42 -5.32 -31.06 -11.34
C GLY A 42 -4.61 -30.08 -10.41
N TRP A 43 -3.77 -29.19 -10.98
CA TRP A 43 -3.13 -28.10 -10.22
C TRP A 43 -4.15 -27.15 -9.62
N ARG A 44 -5.15 -26.70 -10.41
CA ARG A 44 -6.23 -25.83 -9.92
C ARG A 44 -7.06 -26.46 -8.81
N TRP A 45 -7.38 -27.74 -8.94
CA TRP A 45 -8.10 -28.47 -7.91
C TRP A 45 -7.29 -28.57 -6.63
N TRP A 46 -6.00 -28.91 -6.73
CA TRP A 46 -5.10 -29.00 -5.58
C TRP A 46 -4.94 -27.64 -4.87
N THR A 47 -4.70 -26.57 -5.63
CA THR A 47 -4.58 -25.21 -5.07
C THR A 47 -5.88 -24.73 -4.44
N GLY A 48 -7.04 -25.08 -5.02
CA GLY A 48 -8.35 -24.82 -4.43
C GLY A 48 -8.56 -25.49 -3.09
N GLN A 49 -8.18 -26.76 -2.98
CA GLN A 49 -8.22 -27.52 -1.71
C GLN A 49 -7.31 -26.89 -0.63
N GLN A 50 -6.13 -26.45 -1.02
CA GLN A 50 -5.22 -25.77 -0.11
C GLN A 50 -5.81 -24.42 0.35
N ALA A 51 -6.43 -23.66 -0.56
CA ALA A 51 -7.07 -22.39 -0.24
C ALA A 51 -8.26 -22.57 0.71
N GLU A 52 -9.08 -23.61 0.52
CA GLU A 52 -10.21 -23.92 1.40
C GLU A 52 -9.73 -24.21 2.83
N LYS A 53 -8.71 -25.04 3.00
CA LYS A 53 -8.12 -25.31 4.31
C LYS A 53 -7.46 -24.07 4.92
N ALA A 54 -6.78 -23.27 4.11
CA ALA A 54 -6.15 -22.03 4.54
C ALA A 54 -7.17 -21.01 5.06
N SER A 55 -8.39 -20.97 4.49
CA SER A 55 -9.44 -20.06 4.93
C SER A 55 -9.84 -20.26 6.40
N VAL A 56 -9.81 -21.49 6.91
CA VAL A 56 -10.10 -21.80 8.31
C VAL A 56 -9.07 -21.14 9.23
N PHE A 57 -7.77 -21.25 8.88
CA PHE A 57 -6.70 -20.60 9.64
C PHE A 57 -6.74 -19.08 9.52
N TYR A 58 -7.09 -18.57 8.32
CA TYR A 58 -7.29 -17.14 8.12
C TYR A 58 -8.43 -16.59 9.00
N ASN A 59 -9.53 -17.33 9.15
CA ASN A 59 -10.61 -16.94 10.05
C ASN A 59 -10.13 -16.92 11.51
N ALA A 60 -9.33 -17.91 11.93
CA ALA A 60 -8.74 -17.91 13.28
C ALA A 60 -7.84 -16.69 13.52
N VAL A 61 -7.03 -16.29 12.51
CA VAL A 61 -6.26 -15.04 12.55
C VAL A 61 -7.19 -13.83 12.69
N SER A 62 -8.23 -13.76 11.87
CA SER A 62 -9.17 -12.63 11.86
C SER A 62 -9.92 -12.50 13.20
N ASP A 63 -10.31 -13.61 13.81
CA ASP A 63 -10.99 -13.62 15.11
C ASP A 63 -10.06 -13.19 16.24
N ALA A 64 -8.80 -13.63 16.23
CA ALA A 64 -7.79 -13.19 17.17
C ALA A 64 -7.50 -11.68 17.04
N VAL A 65 -7.43 -11.16 15.82
CA VAL A 65 -7.27 -9.73 15.53
C VAL A 65 -8.48 -8.93 16.05
N ARG A 66 -9.71 -9.37 15.80
CA ARG A 66 -10.92 -8.70 16.30
C ARG A 66 -10.98 -8.65 17.84
N SER A 67 -10.45 -9.67 18.50
CA SER A 67 -10.38 -9.72 19.96
C SER A 67 -9.16 -8.99 20.53
N ASN A 68 -8.33 -8.35 19.70
CA ASN A 68 -7.05 -7.75 20.05
C ASN A 68 -6.10 -8.69 20.81
N ASP A 69 -6.24 -10.01 20.58
CA ASP A 69 -5.37 -11.02 21.17
C ASP A 69 -4.14 -11.24 20.27
N THR A 70 -3.11 -10.44 20.51
CA THR A 70 -1.87 -10.46 19.71
C THR A 70 -1.14 -11.79 19.80
N ALA A 71 -1.23 -12.50 20.95
CA ALA A 71 -0.59 -13.80 21.12
C ALA A 71 -1.27 -14.84 20.21
N LYS A 72 -2.59 -14.94 20.29
CA LYS A 72 -3.34 -15.84 19.40
C LYS A 72 -3.21 -15.46 17.92
N ALA A 73 -3.16 -14.17 17.60
CA ALA A 73 -2.96 -13.71 16.23
C ALA A 73 -1.61 -14.18 15.67
N LYS A 74 -0.53 -14.08 16.46
CA LYS A 74 0.80 -14.60 16.09
C LYS A 74 0.78 -16.12 15.91
N ASP A 75 0.19 -16.86 16.83
CA ASP A 75 0.13 -18.32 16.78
C ASP A 75 -0.68 -18.81 15.57
N ALA A 76 -1.85 -18.23 15.35
CA ALA A 76 -2.69 -18.56 14.18
C ALA A 76 -1.98 -18.20 12.86
N MET A 77 -1.28 -17.05 12.80
CA MET A 77 -0.49 -16.65 11.64
C MET A 77 0.67 -17.59 11.39
N ALA A 78 1.38 -18.03 12.43
CA ALA A 78 2.47 -19.00 12.30
C ALA A 78 1.98 -20.32 11.71
N GLN A 79 0.83 -20.84 12.18
CA GLN A 79 0.21 -22.06 11.65
C GLN A 79 -0.23 -21.89 10.18
N LEU A 80 -0.81 -20.74 9.83
CA LEU A 80 -1.18 -20.43 8.46
C LEU A 80 0.05 -20.36 7.56
N ALA A 81 1.12 -19.70 8.01
CA ALA A 81 2.36 -19.54 7.25
C ALA A 81 3.09 -20.85 7.03
N ASP A 82 3.11 -21.73 8.05
CA ASP A 82 3.76 -23.05 8.00
C ASP A 82 3.04 -24.01 7.02
N LYS A 83 1.74 -24.14 7.16
CA LYS A 83 0.95 -25.15 6.43
C LYS A 83 0.47 -24.66 5.06
N TYR A 84 0.17 -23.37 4.93
CA TYR A 84 -0.51 -22.79 3.78
C TYR A 84 0.11 -21.47 3.31
N GLY A 85 1.41 -21.28 3.56
CA GLY A 85 2.14 -20.06 3.22
C GLY A 85 2.13 -19.67 1.74
N GLY A 86 1.95 -20.65 0.84
CA GLY A 86 1.81 -20.43 -0.61
C GLY A 86 0.40 -20.08 -1.08
N THR A 87 -0.58 -19.95 -0.16
CA THR A 87 -1.94 -19.55 -0.52
C THR A 87 -2.12 -18.04 -0.47
N PRO A 88 -3.10 -17.47 -1.20
CA PRO A 88 -3.40 -16.03 -1.15
C PRO A 88 -3.81 -15.52 0.24
N TYR A 89 -4.15 -16.40 1.17
CA TYR A 89 -4.56 -16.03 2.52
C TYR A 89 -3.39 -15.60 3.41
N ALA A 90 -2.23 -16.22 3.25
CA ALA A 90 -1.06 -15.95 4.11
C ALA A 90 -0.58 -14.49 4.03
N PRO A 91 -0.33 -13.89 2.84
CA PRO A 91 0.11 -12.50 2.78
C PRO A 91 -0.97 -11.52 3.28
N ARG A 92 -2.26 -11.80 3.04
CA ARG A 92 -3.37 -10.99 3.56
C ARG A 92 -3.44 -11.04 5.09
N ALA A 93 -3.29 -12.23 5.67
CA ALA A 93 -3.22 -12.40 7.13
C ALA A 93 -2.02 -11.67 7.73
N SER A 94 -0.83 -11.76 7.10
CA SER A 94 0.37 -11.03 7.55
C SER A 94 0.15 -9.52 7.59
N LEU A 95 -0.56 -8.95 6.59
CA LEU A 95 -0.88 -7.52 6.57
C LEU A 95 -1.81 -7.08 7.72
N ILE A 96 -2.80 -7.94 8.09
CA ILE A 96 -3.72 -7.63 9.21
C ILE A 96 -3.00 -7.79 10.55
N VAL A 97 -2.24 -8.88 10.71
CA VAL A 97 -1.47 -9.12 11.94
C VAL A 97 -0.41 -8.03 12.14
N ALA A 98 0.25 -7.57 11.07
CA ALA A 98 1.21 -6.47 11.16
C ALA A 98 0.58 -5.18 11.72
N ALA A 99 -0.64 -4.83 11.29
CA ALA A 99 -1.37 -3.68 11.82
C ALA A 99 -1.67 -3.87 13.32
N THR A 100 -2.22 -5.02 13.71
CA THR A 100 -2.54 -5.34 15.10
C THR A 100 -1.31 -5.32 16.02
N LEU A 101 -0.17 -5.83 15.53
CA LEU A 101 1.09 -5.80 16.28
C LEU A 101 1.62 -4.39 16.45
N PHE A 102 1.51 -3.57 15.40
CA PHE A 102 1.90 -2.16 15.47
C PHE A 102 1.05 -1.41 16.50
N ASP A 103 -0.27 -1.58 16.46
CA ASP A 103 -1.20 -0.94 17.40
C ASP A 103 -0.96 -1.38 18.85
N ALA A 104 -0.49 -2.61 19.06
CA ALA A 104 -0.08 -3.13 20.35
C ALA A 104 1.35 -2.72 20.78
N GLY A 105 2.07 -1.95 19.95
CA GLY A 105 3.43 -1.49 20.22
C GLY A 105 4.55 -2.48 19.84
N ASP A 106 4.20 -3.66 19.30
CA ASP A 106 5.19 -4.64 18.81
C ASP A 106 5.61 -4.28 17.37
N LYS A 107 6.37 -3.19 17.25
CA LYS A 107 6.89 -2.71 15.96
C LYS A 107 7.81 -3.74 15.28
N ALA A 108 8.59 -4.48 16.06
CA ALA A 108 9.49 -5.50 15.53
C ALA A 108 8.71 -6.64 14.87
N GLY A 109 7.68 -7.15 15.55
CA GLY A 109 6.78 -8.16 15.00
C GLY A 109 6.02 -7.65 13.77
N ALA A 110 5.55 -6.39 13.79
CA ALA A 110 4.89 -5.77 12.65
C ALA A 110 5.81 -5.71 11.42
N LYS A 111 7.04 -5.21 11.57
CA LYS A 111 8.04 -5.18 10.50
C LYS A 111 8.33 -6.56 9.94
N ALA A 112 8.49 -7.57 10.79
CA ALA A 112 8.74 -8.96 10.37
C ALA A 112 7.58 -9.51 9.52
N GLN A 113 6.32 -9.27 9.90
CA GLN A 113 5.16 -9.67 9.11
C GLN A 113 5.12 -8.97 7.75
N LEU A 114 5.36 -7.65 7.69
CA LEU A 114 5.41 -6.89 6.44
C LEU A 114 6.55 -7.37 5.53
N GLN A 115 7.73 -7.61 6.10
CA GLN A 115 8.87 -8.14 5.35
C GLN A 115 8.55 -9.51 4.76
N SER A 116 7.86 -10.37 5.50
CA SER A 116 7.45 -11.68 5.00
C SER A 116 6.53 -11.61 3.78
N VAL A 117 5.69 -10.57 3.66
CA VAL A 117 4.86 -10.33 2.47
C VAL A 117 5.71 -9.89 1.27
N ILE A 118 6.71 -9.04 1.52
CA ILE A 118 7.61 -8.51 0.49
C ILE A 118 8.48 -9.62 -0.11
N ASP A 119 8.98 -10.53 0.74
CA ASP A 119 9.94 -11.58 0.37
C ASP A 119 9.27 -12.81 -0.25
N ARG A 120 7.97 -13.01 0.02
CA ARG A 120 7.22 -14.15 -0.54
C ARG A 120 6.81 -13.90 -1.99
N ASP A 121 6.50 -14.99 -2.70
CA ASP A 121 5.81 -14.92 -3.99
C ASP A 121 4.33 -14.61 -3.74
N SER A 122 4.04 -13.33 -3.54
CA SER A 122 2.70 -12.78 -3.33
C SER A 122 2.33 -11.83 -4.46
N GLU A 123 1.04 -11.45 -4.51
CA GLU A 123 0.54 -10.46 -5.46
C GLU A 123 1.33 -9.15 -5.33
N ASP A 124 1.70 -8.54 -6.46
CA ASP A 124 2.53 -7.33 -6.46
C ASP A 124 1.87 -6.17 -5.71
N GLU A 125 0.53 -6.05 -5.75
CA GLU A 125 -0.23 -5.07 -4.98
C GLU A 125 -0.03 -5.23 -3.46
N LEU A 126 -0.02 -6.48 -2.97
CA LEU A 126 0.19 -6.74 -1.54
C LEU A 126 1.62 -6.40 -1.11
N LYS A 127 2.62 -6.65 -1.98
CA LYS A 127 4.01 -6.23 -1.74
C LYS A 127 4.13 -4.72 -1.66
N GLN A 128 3.45 -4.00 -2.55
CA GLN A 128 3.46 -2.54 -2.58
C GLN A 128 2.80 -1.95 -1.32
N ILE A 129 1.67 -2.51 -0.89
CA ILE A 129 1.02 -2.13 0.38
C ILE A 129 1.93 -2.43 1.57
N ALA A 130 2.59 -3.60 1.58
CA ALA A 130 3.51 -3.98 2.65
C ALA A 130 4.70 -3.01 2.74
N ARG A 131 5.28 -2.60 1.61
CA ARG A 131 6.37 -1.60 1.58
C ARG A 131 5.93 -0.25 2.10
N LEU A 132 4.75 0.24 1.71
CA LEU A 132 4.21 1.51 2.24
C LEU A 132 4.05 1.46 3.76
N ARG A 133 3.49 0.39 4.29
CA ARG A 133 3.32 0.22 5.74
C ARG A 133 4.66 0.06 6.47
N LEU A 134 5.62 -0.67 5.87
CA LEU A 134 6.96 -0.82 6.42
C LEU A 134 7.68 0.53 6.47
N ALA A 135 7.61 1.31 5.39
CA ALA A 135 8.19 2.66 5.34
C ALA A 135 7.53 3.59 6.39
N ALA A 136 6.22 3.48 6.62
CA ALA A 136 5.55 4.24 7.67
C ALA A 136 6.05 3.88 9.08
N ILE A 137 6.25 2.58 9.37
CA ILE A 137 6.82 2.15 10.67
C ILE A 137 8.28 2.62 10.80
N GLN A 138 9.07 2.56 9.72
CA GLN A 138 10.45 3.06 9.71
C GLN A 138 10.50 4.57 9.91
N LEU A 139 9.55 5.33 9.33
CA LEU A 139 9.39 6.77 9.57
C LEU A 139 9.10 7.06 11.04
N ASP A 140 8.18 6.33 11.66
CA ASP A 140 7.84 6.46 13.08
C ASP A 140 9.03 6.14 14.01
N ASP A 141 9.89 5.21 13.59
CA ASP A 141 11.15 4.88 14.26
C ASP A 141 12.30 5.84 13.92
N LYS A 142 12.05 6.89 13.12
CA LYS A 142 13.04 7.88 12.63
C LYS A 142 14.16 7.26 11.78
N GLN A 143 13.90 6.09 11.18
CA GLN A 143 14.82 5.39 10.27
C GLN A 143 14.59 5.92 8.83
N TYR A 144 14.83 7.21 8.61
CA TYR A 144 14.44 7.91 7.37
C TYR A 144 15.08 7.33 6.11
N ASP A 145 16.36 6.99 6.16
CA ASP A 145 17.07 6.44 5.01
C ASP A 145 16.60 5.02 4.67
N ASP A 146 16.25 4.22 5.68
CA ASP A 146 15.67 2.89 5.48
C ASP A 146 14.26 3.00 4.87
N ALA A 147 13.46 3.93 5.35
CA ALA A 147 12.13 4.21 4.83
C ALA A 147 12.17 4.65 3.36
N LEU A 148 13.09 5.54 2.99
CA LEU A 148 13.29 5.95 1.61
C LEU A 148 13.72 4.78 0.72
N ARG A 149 14.68 3.95 1.19
CA ARG A 149 15.10 2.74 0.46
C ARG A 149 13.97 1.73 0.25
N THR A 150 13.10 1.57 1.23
CA THR A 150 11.93 0.70 1.11
C THR A 150 10.99 1.18 -0.01
N LEU A 151 10.87 2.49 -0.21
CA LEU A 151 10.06 3.09 -1.27
C LEU A 151 10.75 3.14 -2.64
N ASP A 152 12.07 2.91 -2.74
CA ASP A 152 12.80 2.90 -4.01
C ASP A 152 12.52 1.64 -4.85
N ALA A 153 11.88 0.63 -4.25
CA ALA A 153 11.49 -0.57 -4.97
C ALA A 153 10.51 -0.26 -6.10
N LYS A 154 10.60 -1.03 -7.19
CA LYS A 154 9.66 -0.91 -8.31
C LYS A 154 8.23 -1.08 -7.82
N HIS A 155 7.35 -0.21 -8.28
CA HIS A 155 5.92 -0.21 -8.01
C HIS A 155 5.13 0.10 -9.29
N ASP A 156 3.83 -0.21 -9.30
CA ASP A 156 2.92 0.10 -10.40
C ASP A 156 2.56 1.59 -10.41
N ASP A 157 2.18 2.10 -11.58
CA ASP A 157 1.76 3.50 -11.74
C ASP A 157 0.57 3.87 -10.85
N ALA A 158 -0.31 2.91 -10.53
CA ALA A 158 -1.42 3.10 -9.61
C ALA A 158 -0.98 3.49 -8.19
N PHE A 159 0.21 3.06 -7.78
CA PHE A 159 0.80 3.36 -6.48
C PHE A 159 1.73 4.58 -6.50
N ALA A 160 2.11 5.08 -7.68
CA ALA A 160 3.11 6.14 -7.81
C ALA A 160 2.78 7.40 -7.00
N GLY A 161 1.50 7.79 -6.95
CA GLY A 161 1.04 8.96 -6.18
C GLY A 161 1.23 8.79 -4.68
N ILE A 162 0.81 7.65 -4.12
CA ILE A 162 0.91 7.41 -2.67
C ILE A 162 2.35 7.13 -2.23
N TYR A 163 3.19 6.52 -3.09
CA TYR A 163 4.62 6.37 -2.84
C TYR A 163 5.33 7.72 -2.79
N ALA A 164 5.02 8.62 -3.72
CA ALA A 164 5.57 9.97 -3.75
C ALA A 164 5.10 10.81 -2.54
N ASP A 165 3.84 10.67 -2.10
CA ASP A 165 3.33 11.33 -0.90
C ASP A 165 4.07 10.84 0.36
N MET A 166 4.18 9.52 0.55
CA MET A 166 4.92 8.93 1.68
C MET A 166 6.39 9.35 1.67
N ARG A 167 7.04 9.41 0.49
CA ARG A 167 8.39 9.94 0.35
C ARG A 167 8.48 11.39 0.83
N GLY A 168 7.49 12.21 0.48
CA GLY A 168 7.39 13.59 0.97
C GLY A 168 7.32 13.66 2.49
N ASP A 169 6.47 12.84 3.13
CA ASP A 169 6.33 12.78 4.58
C ASP A 169 7.66 12.40 5.28
N ILE A 170 8.37 11.40 4.75
CA ILE A 170 9.66 10.97 5.27
C ILE A 170 10.70 12.09 5.14
N LEU A 171 10.75 12.78 3.99
CA LEU A 171 11.69 13.87 3.74
C LEU A 171 11.42 15.09 4.63
N VAL A 172 10.15 15.40 4.92
CA VAL A 172 9.78 16.43 5.91
C VAL A 172 10.32 16.07 7.29
N ALA A 173 10.06 14.85 7.74
CA ALA A 173 10.54 14.38 9.03
C ALA A 173 12.07 14.34 9.14
N ALA A 174 12.77 14.11 8.01
CA ALA A 174 14.23 14.18 7.90
C ALA A 174 14.77 15.62 7.77
N GLY A 175 13.91 16.66 7.72
CA GLY A 175 14.31 18.06 7.55
C GLY A 175 14.72 18.42 6.10
N ARG A 176 14.48 17.53 5.13
CA ARG A 176 14.84 17.68 3.71
C ARG A 176 13.71 18.36 2.92
N ASN A 177 13.30 19.57 3.35
CA ASN A 177 12.09 20.25 2.90
C ASN A 177 12.04 20.53 1.38
N ALA A 178 13.16 20.85 0.75
CA ALA A 178 13.21 21.10 -0.69
C ALA A 178 12.87 19.83 -1.49
N GLU A 179 13.39 18.70 -1.07
CA GLU A 179 13.12 17.40 -1.68
C GLU A 179 11.70 16.92 -1.38
N ALA A 180 11.19 17.18 -0.17
CA ALA A 180 9.82 16.89 0.20
C ALA A 180 8.81 17.61 -0.71
N ARG A 181 9.05 18.89 -1.02
CA ARG A 181 8.22 19.66 -1.97
C ARG A 181 8.18 19.01 -3.36
N ALA A 182 9.35 18.60 -3.87
CA ALA A 182 9.41 17.91 -5.16
C ALA A 182 8.66 16.57 -5.13
N ALA A 183 8.74 15.83 -4.03
CA ALA A 183 8.01 14.57 -3.84
C ALA A 183 6.48 14.80 -3.82
N TYR A 184 5.98 15.80 -3.08
CA TYR A 184 4.55 16.13 -3.08
C TYR A 184 4.04 16.64 -4.43
N GLN A 185 4.85 17.42 -5.18
CA GLN A 185 4.51 17.82 -6.54
C GLN A 185 4.38 16.60 -7.45
N THR A 186 5.30 15.63 -7.32
CA THR A 186 5.22 14.35 -8.03
C THR A 186 3.95 13.60 -7.66
N ALA A 187 3.61 13.52 -6.37
CA ALA A 187 2.38 12.88 -5.90
C ALA A 187 1.14 13.53 -6.54
N LEU A 188 1.04 14.85 -6.54
CA LEU A 188 -0.06 15.59 -7.16
C LEU A 188 -0.16 15.34 -8.67
N ALA A 189 0.95 15.18 -9.37
CA ALA A 189 0.97 14.89 -10.80
C ALA A 189 0.48 13.45 -11.11
N ARG A 190 0.63 12.52 -10.15
CA ARG A 190 0.26 11.10 -10.32
C ARG A 190 -1.13 10.75 -9.81
N PHE A 191 -1.72 11.54 -8.91
CA PHE A 191 -3.10 11.33 -8.48
C PHE A 191 -4.09 11.80 -9.54
N ASP A 192 -5.20 11.05 -9.70
CA ASP A 192 -6.33 11.48 -10.51
C ASP A 192 -6.84 12.86 -10.04
N ALA A 193 -7.20 13.72 -10.99
CA ALA A 193 -7.67 15.08 -10.70
C ALA A 193 -8.92 15.12 -9.81
N ARG A 194 -9.72 14.05 -9.81
CA ARG A 194 -10.95 13.89 -9.02
C ARG A 194 -10.70 13.19 -7.68
N SER A 195 -9.49 12.74 -7.41
CA SER A 195 -9.17 12.05 -6.16
C SER A 195 -9.30 13.01 -4.97
N PRO A 196 -10.11 12.71 -3.95
CA PRO A 196 -10.22 13.53 -2.75
C PRO A 196 -8.89 13.58 -1.97
N TYR A 197 -8.05 12.57 -2.12
CA TYR A 197 -6.73 12.49 -1.47
C TYR A 197 -5.76 13.58 -1.97
N ARG A 198 -5.98 14.07 -3.18
CA ARG A 198 -5.19 15.15 -3.78
C ARG A 198 -5.18 16.43 -2.93
N ASN A 199 -6.31 16.75 -2.28
CA ASN A 199 -6.42 17.92 -1.41
C ASN A 199 -5.52 17.80 -0.16
N PHE A 200 -5.37 16.61 0.41
CA PHE A 200 -4.47 16.38 1.53
C PHE A 200 -3.01 16.61 1.14
N VAL A 201 -2.62 16.12 -0.02
CA VAL A 201 -1.25 16.33 -0.53
C VAL A 201 -1.00 17.79 -0.86
N GLN A 202 -2.01 18.52 -1.39
CA GLN A 202 -1.90 19.95 -1.63
C GLN A 202 -1.64 20.72 -0.36
N VAL A 203 -2.38 20.44 0.72
CA VAL A 203 -2.17 21.06 2.03
C VAL A 203 -0.76 20.78 2.55
N LYS A 204 -0.27 19.54 2.43
CA LYS A 204 1.11 19.19 2.81
C LYS A 204 2.13 20.02 2.02
N LEU A 205 1.95 20.17 0.71
CA LEU A 205 2.82 20.97 -0.14
C LEU A 205 2.80 22.45 0.26
N ASP A 206 1.63 23.01 0.52
CA ASP A 206 1.46 24.43 0.90
C ASP A 206 2.13 24.74 2.25
N THR A 207 2.06 23.82 3.21
CA THR A 207 2.77 23.96 4.50
C THR A 207 4.29 24.00 4.33
N GLN A 208 4.85 23.25 3.36
CA GLN A 208 6.27 23.30 3.05
C GLN A 208 6.66 24.62 2.35
N GLY A 209 5.74 25.24 1.57
CA GLY A 209 5.93 26.56 0.96
C GLY A 209 6.00 27.69 1.98
N GLY A 210 5.14 27.66 3.00
CA GLY A 210 5.12 28.63 4.11
C GLY A 210 6.37 28.57 4.99
N ALA A 211 6.88 27.36 5.26
CA ALA A 211 8.10 27.17 6.04
C ALA A 211 9.36 27.75 5.36
N VAL A 212 9.45 27.67 4.02
CA VAL A 212 10.56 28.27 3.27
C VAL A 212 10.47 29.81 3.28
N ALA A 213 9.27 30.37 3.17
CA ALA A 213 9.07 31.82 3.26
C ALA A 213 9.41 32.35 4.67
N ALA A 214 9.05 31.63 5.72
CA ALA A 214 9.40 31.98 7.10
C ALA A 214 10.91 31.83 7.38
N GLY A 215 11.55 30.79 6.84
CA GLY A 215 13.01 30.59 6.95
C GLY A 215 13.82 31.61 6.16
N ALA A 216 13.32 32.04 4.99
CA ALA A 216 13.95 33.10 4.20
C ALA A 216 13.80 34.49 4.83
N ALA A 217 12.69 34.72 5.56
CA ALA A 217 12.48 35.94 6.33
C ALA A 217 13.30 35.99 7.63
N ALA A 218 13.78 34.85 8.12
CA ALA A 218 14.63 34.76 9.32
C ALA A 218 16.14 34.80 9.02
N ALA A 219 16.56 34.95 7.77
CA ALA A 219 17.96 35.21 7.45
C ALA A 219 18.30 36.67 7.85
N PRO A 220 19.30 36.92 8.71
CA PRO A 220 19.64 38.28 9.11
C PRO A 220 20.20 39.03 7.90
N ALA A 221 19.50 40.12 7.55
CA ALA A 221 20.06 41.11 6.65
C ALA A 221 21.22 41.78 7.39
N ASN A 222 22.45 41.32 7.14
CA ASN A 222 23.65 41.92 7.67
C ASN A 222 24.19 42.98 6.69
N ALA A 223 24.30 44.15 7.21
CA ALA A 223 25.23 45.23 6.86
C ALA A 223 24.94 46.16 5.69
N SER A 224 24.58 47.35 5.97
CA SER A 224 25.55 48.45 5.80
C SER A 224 25.03 49.75 6.40
N GLY A 225 25.90 50.44 7.12
CA GLY A 225 25.80 51.55 7.98
C GLY A 225 25.16 52.82 7.41
N GLY A 226 24.64 53.59 8.35
CA GLY A 226 24.17 54.95 8.16
C GLY A 226 23.72 55.52 9.50
N THR A 227 24.67 56.26 10.12
CA THR A 227 24.47 57.07 11.32
C THR A 227 23.43 58.14 11.15
N ALA A 228 22.49 58.29 12.10
CA ALA A 228 21.91 59.55 12.54
C ALA A 228 21.14 59.35 13.86
N THR A 229 21.52 60.14 14.86
CA THR A 229 21.11 60.24 16.25
C THR A 229 19.87 61.16 16.39
N PRO A 230 19.29 61.40 17.57
CA PRO A 230 17.91 61.01 17.93
C PRO A 230 16.98 62.23 18.12
N ALA A 231 15.68 61.96 18.15
CA ALA A 231 14.72 62.92 18.68
C ALA A 231 13.71 62.24 19.62
N THR A 232 13.76 62.73 20.81
CA THR A 232 12.94 62.55 22.00
C THR A 232 11.45 62.82 21.75
N ALA A 233 10.54 61.98 22.24
CA ALA A 233 9.29 62.42 22.92
C ALA A 233 8.59 61.23 23.58
N ALA A 234 8.33 61.33 24.86
CA ALA A 234 7.54 60.45 25.72
C ALA A 234 6.07 60.94 25.79
N PRO A 235 5.21 60.46 26.72
CA PRO A 235 4.29 59.33 26.58
C PRO A 235 2.80 59.72 26.75
N ALA A 236 1.85 58.90 26.40
CA ALA A 236 0.47 59.03 26.87
C ALA A 236 -0.20 57.65 26.98
N LYS A 237 -0.35 57.13 28.18
CA LYS A 237 -1.54 56.99 29.06
C LYS A 237 -2.65 56.04 28.52
N ALA A 238 -2.80 54.94 29.23
CA ALA A 238 -3.96 54.02 29.19
C ALA A 238 -5.25 54.69 29.67
N PRO A 239 -6.41 54.11 29.41
CA PRO A 239 -7.28 53.79 30.54
C PRO A 239 -7.83 52.36 30.58
N SER A 240 -7.95 51.92 31.78
CA SER A 240 -8.61 50.79 32.39
C SER A 240 -10.14 50.83 32.30
N GLY A 241 -10.77 49.64 32.38
CA GLY A 241 -12.20 49.47 32.67
C GLY A 241 -12.60 48.02 32.33
N THR A 242 -12.60 47.11 33.24
CA THR A 242 -13.58 46.63 34.23
C THR A 242 -14.82 45.97 33.61
N ALA A 243 -15.00 44.68 33.86
CA ALA A 243 -16.09 43.96 34.52
C ALA A 243 -16.51 42.63 33.83
N ALA A 244 -16.38 41.56 34.57
CA ALA A 244 -17.21 40.36 34.43
C ALA A 244 -18.57 40.59 35.13
N PRO A 245 -19.62 39.77 34.88
CA PRO A 245 -19.88 38.64 35.75
C PRO A 245 -20.51 37.40 35.07
N SER A 246 -20.17 36.23 35.57
CA SER A 246 -20.95 35.27 36.38
C SER A 246 -22.28 34.77 35.80
N GLY A 247 -22.41 33.43 35.66
CA GLY A 247 -23.69 32.73 35.48
C GLY A 247 -23.57 31.28 35.09
N ALA A 248 -23.34 30.38 36.02
CA ALA A 248 -23.91 29.01 35.99
C ALA A 248 -25.12 29.06 36.96
N PRO A 249 -26.02 28.07 37.04
CA PRO A 249 -25.95 26.63 36.73
C PRO A 249 -27.25 26.04 36.11
N GLY A 250 -27.24 24.74 35.76
CA GLY A 250 -28.48 24.03 35.45
C GLY A 250 -28.25 22.53 35.13
N GLN A 251 -28.25 21.74 36.19
CA GLN A 251 -28.41 20.29 36.14
C GLN A 251 -29.80 19.89 35.61
N ALA A 252 -29.91 18.82 34.87
CA ALA A 252 -31.01 17.86 34.94
C ALA A 252 -30.60 16.50 34.38
N ALA A 253 -30.73 15.46 35.17
CA ALA A 253 -30.54 14.06 34.89
C ALA A 253 -31.84 13.43 34.32
N PRO A 254 -31.82 12.13 33.91
CA PRO A 254 -32.71 11.49 32.94
C PRO A 254 -33.94 10.86 33.52
N PRO A 255 -34.83 10.30 32.70
CA PRO A 255 -35.46 9.07 33.09
C PRO A 255 -35.59 8.01 31.97
N LYS A 256 -35.45 6.80 32.45
CA LYS A 256 -35.89 5.45 32.15
C LYS A 256 -35.34 4.76 30.92
#